data_5533d2eac3f1e7b86190d9b77270d30f
#
_entry.id   5533d2eac3f1e7b86190d9b77270d30f
#
_cell.length_a   1.000
_cell.length_b   1.000
_cell.length_c   1.000
_cell.angle_alpha   90.00
_cell.angle_beta   90.00
_cell.angle_gamma   90.00
#
_symmetry.space_group_name_H-M   'P 1'
#
loop_
_entity.id
_entity.type
_entity.pdbx_description
1 polymer ?
#
loop_
_entity_poly.entity_id
_entity_poly.type
_entity_poly.pdbx_seq_one_letter_code
_entity_poly.pdbx_strand_id
1 'polypeptide(L)'
;MPETQPDFTRRDALKLAGAGAAVAAGTSKLVEGAPWIQKVKAANDTVQYGIIGVGSRGWYHTKHLKNIDSGRCTALCDVDQSHLDRAAETIGTNPAKFKDYRELLDRKDVDAVLIATPLFLHFPITRDSLMAGKHTFCEKSMVFKPEEVHALRALAKEHSKQILQVGLQRRYSRFYQAVKDMIDKGVLGEVTHMQAQWHRNPGWKMSPYNNPAEQKLKNWRLYKEYSAGMAGELASHQVDVADWMFGSAPESVMGVGDHSFIFDGRDIMDNIQMIYKYPARADGKGSKKFSCSYISTNSHCSYFNSTRTEFGELIMGTAGSVEITVGDDNNPALATWFREPTPPPTVTKAGAVKENHVAGATMVAAGSQKGVPILLERDVNHPNDSFLTNEMKYARRYLYSKGVLVPEEGRNPVDIQFDRFFECVKSGAKPTADVEVGLADSTAVILSNMAMEQDRKVYFNEMDKLGKGPVSKTNAKKA
;
A
#
# COMPACT_ATOMS: atom_id res chain seq x y z
N MET A 1 -7.98 62.60 11.57
CA MET A 1 -8.91 61.96 12.50
C MET A 1 -8.81 60.48 12.23
N PRO A 2 -8.43 59.65 13.19
CA PRO A 2 -8.37 58.21 12.98
C PRO A 2 -9.77 57.59 13.16
N GLU A 3 -10.18 56.79 12.20
CA GLU A 3 -11.40 55.98 12.27
C GLU A 3 -11.26 54.90 13.31
N THR A 4 -12.20 54.93 14.28
CA THR A 4 -12.32 53.90 15.32
C THR A 4 -12.95 52.63 14.74
N GLN A 5 -12.24 51.50 14.83
CA GLN A 5 -12.81 50.16 14.59
C GLN A 5 -13.83 49.83 15.66
N PRO A 6 -14.98 49.22 15.32
CA PRO A 6 -15.97 48.84 16.33
C PRO A 6 -15.47 47.63 17.14
N ASP A 7 -15.56 47.74 18.46
CA ASP A 7 -15.25 46.71 19.42
C ASP A 7 -16.22 45.52 19.28
N PHE A 8 -15.68 44.33 19.00
CA PHE A 8 -16.43 43.08 18.93
C PHE A 8 -16.72 42.54 20.33
N THR A 9 -17.98 42.55 20.71
CA THR A 9 -18.37 42.14 22.08
C THR A 9 -18.67 40.66 22.23
N ARG A 10 -18.57 40.10 23.48
CA ARG A 10 -18.94 38.74 23.77
C ARG A 10 -20.38 38.36 23.36
N ARG A 11 -21.27 39.36 23.23
CA ARG A 11 -22.65 39.18 22.80
C ARG A 11 -22.76 38.94 21.29
N ASP A 12 -21.83 39.49 20.51
CA ASP A 12 -21.77 39.31 19.04
C ASP A 12 -21.21 37.92 18.71
N ALA A 13 -20.27 37.42 19.51
CA ALA A 13 -19.81 36.04 19.42
C ALA A 13 -20.89 35.00 19.69
N LEU A 14 -21.79 35.27 20.66
CA LEU A 14 -22.91 34.39 20.98
C LEU A 14 -24.03 34.41 19.93
N LYS A 15 -24.24 35.53 19.24
CA LYS A 15 -25.18 35.59 18.13
C LYS A 15 -24.71 34.88 16.89
N LEU A 16 -23.40 34.85 16.65
CA LEU A 16 -22.78 34.04 15.56
C LEU A 16 -22.85 32.55 15.88
N ALA A 17 -22.71 32.13 17.14
CA ALA A 17 -22.86 30.76 17.56
C ALA A 17 -24.31 30.23 17.48
N GLY A 18 -25.31 31.12 17.69
CA GLY A 18 -26.74 30.77 17.61
C GLY A 18 -27.27 30.63 16.16
N ALA A 19 -26.67 31.32 15.21
CA ALA A 19 -27.06 31.22 13.78
C ALA A 19 -26.52 29.97 13.06
N GLY A 20 -25.54 29.29 13.63
CA GLY A 20 -24.97 28.05 13.09
C GLY A 20 -25.80 26.78 13.34
N ALA A 21 -26.81 26.84 14.25
CA ALA A 21 -27.58 25.66 14.65
C ALA A 21 -28.80 25.33 13.76
N ALA A 22 -29.15 26.20 12.80
CA ALA A 22 -30.37 26.05 11.99
C ALA A 22 -30.15 25.58 10.53
N VAL A 23 -28.93 25.27 10.10
CA VAL A 23 -28.62 24.84 8.72
C VAL A 23 -28.01 23.43 8.66
N ALA A 24 -28.18 22.61 9.70
CA ALA A 24 -27.63 21.25 9.74
C ALA A 24 -28.64 20.18 9.33
N ALA A 25 -29.44 20.41 8.29
CA ALA A 25 -30.26 19.38 7.66
C ALA A 25 -30.07 19.42 6.13
N GLY A 26 -28.95 18.91 5.67
CA GLY A 26 -28.71 18.69 4.24
C GLY A 26 -27.31 19.13 3.80
N THR A 27 -26.45 18.18 3.65
CA THR A 27 -25.09 18.13 3.06
C THR A 27 -23.95 18.00 4.09
N SER A 28 -23.57 16.75 4.34
CA SER A 28 -22.35 16.39 5.07
C SER A 28 -21.11 16.64 4.21
N LYS A 29 -20.55 17.84 4.28
CA LYS A 29 -19.12 18.06 4.02
C LYS A 29 -18.46 18.42 5.35
N LEU A 30 -17.69 17.49 5.88
CA LEU A 30 -16.90 17.68 7.09
C LEU A 30 -15.90 18.83 6.87
N VAL A 31 -16.08 19.91 7.61
CA VAL A 31 -15.07 20.96 7.79
C VAL A 31 -14.19 20.48 8.96
N GLU A 32 -12.96 20.09 8.68
CA GLU A 32 -11.94 19.86 9.69
C GLU A 32 -11.56 21.20 10.33
N GLY A 33 -11.92 21.39 11.60
CA GLY A 33 -11.57 22.58 12.37
C GLY A 33 -12.38 22.86 13.62
N ALA A 34 -13.24 21.93 14.08
CA ALA A 34 -13.96 22.09 15.33
C ALA A 34 -13.15 21.56 16.54
N PRO A 35 -13.20 22.21 17.73
CA PRO A 35 -12.50 21.74 18.90
C PRO A 35 -13.00 20.35 19.31
N TRP A 36 -12.06 19.48 19.68
CA TRP A 36 -12.28 18.10 20.12
C TRP A 36 -13.27 18.03 21.28
N ILE A 37 -14.51 17.74 20.99
CA ILE A 37 -15.40 17.15 21.97
C ILE A 37 -15.07 15.65 21.96
N GLN A 38 -14.35 15.16 22.97
CA GLN A 38 -14.25 13.71 23.19
C GLN A 38 -15.68 13.20 23.41
N LYS A 39 -16.26 12.60 22.36
CA LYS A 39 -17.45 11.77 22.56
C LYS A 39 -17.00 10.61 23.44
N VAL A 40 -17.56 10.50 24.62
CA VAL A 40 -17.47 9.28 25.41
C VAL A 40 -18.05 8.17 24.56
N LYS A 41 -17.19 7.32 23.98
CA LYS A 41 -17.61 6.19 23.17
C LYS A 41 -18.39 5.24 24.06
N ALA A 42 -19.63 4.91 23.68
CA ALA A 42 -20.34 3.80 24.28
C ALA A 42 -19.53 2.51 24.06
N ALA A 43 -19.57 1.59 25.02
CA ALA A 43 -18.83 0.31 24.95
C ALA A 43 -19.15 -0.51 23.68
N ASN A 44 -20.29 -0.24 23.03
CA ASN A 44 -20.75 -0.87 21.78
C ASN A 44 -20.16 -0.28 20.50
N ASP A 45 -19.35 0.79 20.59
CA ASP A 45 -18.77 1.45 19.39
C ASP A 45 -17.40 0.88 18.98
N THR A 46 -16.90 -0.13 19.69
CA THR A 46 -15.56 -0.69 19.48
C THR A 46 -15.65 -2.08 18.87
N VAL A 47 -14.97 -2.31 17.75
CA VAL A 47 -14.89 -3.64 17.09
C VAL A 47 -14.03 -4.57 17.94
N GLN A 48 -14.59 -5.71 18.37
CA GLN A 48 -13.85 -6.73 19.07
C GLN A 48 -13.10 -7.61 18.05
N TYR A 49 -11.78 -7.69 18.16
CA TYR A 49 -11.01 -8.44 17.16
C TYR A 49 -10.04 -9.45 17.77
N GLY A 50 -9.74 -10.48 16.98
CA GLY A 50 -8.67 -11.44 17.22
C GLY A 50 -7.52 -11.28 16.23
N ILE A 51 -6.29 -11.63 16.64
CA ILE A 51 -5.13 -11.69 15.73
C ILE A 51 -4.69 -13.13 15.60
N ILE A 52 -4.58 -13.62 14.37
CA ILE A 52 -4.12 -14.96 14.03
C ILE A 52 -2.75 -14.86 13.36
N GLY A 53 -1.72 -15.41 14.03
CA GLY A 53 -0.33 -15.21 13.70
C GLY A 53 0.24 -13.94 14.32
N VAL A 54 0.95 -14.06 15.45
CA VAL A 54 1.58 -12.94 16.17
C VAL A 54 3.11 -13.06 16.19
N GLY A 55 3.67 -13.66 15.14
CA GLY A 55 5.10 -13.67 14.85
C GLY A 55 5.64 -12.27 14.54
N SER A 56 6.59 -12.11 13.59
CA SER A 56 7.21 -10.80 13.32
C SER A 56 6.19 -9.77 12.82
N ARG A 57 5.40 -10.10 11.77
CA ARG A 57 4.42 -9.15 11.19
C ARG A 57 3.23 -8.91 12.12
N GLY A 58 2.67 -9.96 12.70
CA GLY A 58 1.56 -9.82 13.65
C GLY A 58 1.96 -9.06 14.91
N TRP A 59 3.19 -9.26 15.42
CA TRP A 59 3.70 -8.45 16.53
C TRP A 59 3.90 -6.98 16.13
N TYR A 60 4.38 -6.71 14.91
CA TYR A 60 4.42 -5.35 14.39
C TYR A 60 3.00 -4.72 14.43
N HIS A 61 1.99 -5.47 14.02
CA HIS A 61 0.60 -5.00 14.11
C HIS A 61 0.15 -4.71 15.53
N THR A 62 0.51 -5.54 16.53
CA THR A 62 0.13 -5.26 17.93
C THR A 62 0.67 -3.93 18.44
N LYS A 63 1.87 -3.51 17.98
CA LYS A 63 2.45 -2.21 18.35
C LYS A 63 1.62 -1.03 17.83
N HIS A 64 1.01 -1.16 16.66
CA HIS A 64 0.15 -0.15 16.06
C HIS A 64 -1.27 -0.20 16.65
N LEU A 65 -1.84 -1.39 16.72
CA LEU A 65 -3.21 -1.63 17.17
C LEU A 65 -3.47 -1.20 18.62
N LYS A 66 -2.47 -1.23 19.49
CA LYS A 66 -2.61 -0.75 20.88
C LYS A 66 -3.00 0.73 21.00
N ASN A 67 -2.71 1.53 19.98
CA ASN A 67 -2.98 2.96 19.94
C ASN A 67 -4.27 3.30 19.15
N ILE A 68 -5.06 2.28 18.77
CA ILE A 68 -6.26 2.45 17.97
C ILE A 68 -7.50 2.20 18.81
N ASP A 69 -8.23 3.27 19.12
CA ASP A 69 -9.41 3.23 19.97
C ASP A 69 -10.66 2.61 19.32
N SER A 70 -10.66 2.50 17.97
CA SER A 70 -11.80 1.99 17.21
C SER A 70 -11.96 0.47 17.26
N GLY A 71 -10.91 -0.24 17.74
CA GLY A 71 -10.87 -1.68 17.91
C GLY A 71 -10.32 -2.11 19.27
N ARG A 72 -10.74 -3.28 19.76
CA ARG A 72 -10.24 -3.92 20.99
C ARG A 72 -9.83 -5.35 20.73
N CYS A 73 -8.60 -5.68 21.03
CA CYS A 73 -8.11 -7.06 20.95
C CYS A 73 -8.66 -7.89 22.11
N THR A 74 -9.38 -8.97 21.79
CA THR A 74 -9.95 -9.90 22.77
C THR A 74 -9.36 -11.30 22.68
N ALA A 75 -8.67 -11.61 21.57
CA ALA A 75 -8.09 -12.93 21.34
C ALA A 75 -6.79 -12.86 20.51
N LEU A 76 -5.86 -13.75 20.83
CA LEU A 76 -4.61 -13.96 20.07
C LEU A 76 -4.47 -15.44 19.77
N CYS A 77 -3.98 -15.78 18.58
CA CYS A 77 -3.66 -17.14 18.20
C CYS A 77 -2.26 -17.22 17.55
N ASP A 78 -1.42 -18.12 18.05
CA ASP A 78 -0.12 -18.48 17.46
C ASP A 78 0.29 -19.87 18.00
N VAL A 79 1.00 -20.64 17.21
CA VAL A 79 1.55 -21.94 17.65
C VAL A 79 2.69 -21.78 18.66
N ASP A 80 3.37 -20.63 18.66
CA ASP A 80 4.47 -20.33 19.57
C ASP A 80 4.00 -19.53 20.79
N GLN A 81 4.23 -20.10 21.99
CA GLN A 81 3.82 -19.49 23.27
C GLN A 81 4.54 -18.16 23.52
N SER A 82 5.80 -18.07 23.16
CA SER A 82 6.58 -16.85 23.37
C SER A 82 6.06 -15.68 22.52
N HIS A 83 5.56 -15.98 21.31
CA HIS A 83 4.88 -14.99 20.47
C HIS A 83 3.58 -14.49 21.11
N LEU A 84 2.76 -15.41 21.65
CA LEU A 84 1.51 -15.06 22.33
C LEU A 84 1.76 -14.16 23.56
N ASP A 85 2.74 -14.51 24.38
CA ASP A 85 3.06 -13.77 25.59
C ASP A 85 3.55 -12.37 25.28
N ARG A 86 4.48 -12.24 24.34
CA ARG A 86 4.99 -10.95 23.86
C ARG A 86 3.88 -10.08 23.25
N ALA A 87 3.00 -10.66 22.43
CA ALA A 87 1.92 -9.92 21.80
C ALA A 87 0.88 -9.45 22.81
N ALA A 88 0.52 -10.30 23.80
CA ALA A 88 -0.41 -9.96 24.86
C ALA A 88 0.11 -8.83 25.75
N GLU A 89 1.40 -8.86 26.11
CA GLU A 89 2.06 -7.80 26.85
C GLU A 89 2.05 -6.47 26.04
N THR A 90 2.37 -6.55 24.74
CA THR A 90 2.42 -5.38 23.87
C THR A 90 1.05 -4.72 23.72
N ILE A 91 -0.02 -5.50 23.50
CA ILE A 91 -1.38 -4.97 23.28
C ILE A 91 -2.05 -4.50 24.56
N GLY A 92 -1.74 -5.10 25.70
CA GLY A 92 -2.15 -4.64 27.02
C GLY A 92 -3.63 -4.85 27.39
N THR A 93 -4.45 -5.47 26.53
CA THR A 93 -5.89 -5.68 26.77
C THR A 93 -6.22 -7.00 27.49
N ASN A 94 -5.20 -7.80 27.86
CA ASN A 94 -5.32 -9.14 28.41
C ASN A 94 -6.17 -10.10 27.54
N PRO A 95 -5.83 -10.28 26.27
CA PRO A 95 -6.59 -11.13 25.35
C PRO A 95 -6.47 -12.62 25.69
N ALA A 96 -7.51 -13.38 25.38
CA ALA A 96 -7.45 -14.86 25.44
C ALA A 96 -6.43 -15.39 24.43
N LYS A 97 -5.72 -16.46 24.79
CA LYS A 97 -4.63 -17.04 23.97
C LYS A 97 -5.03 -18.43 23.48
N PHE A 98 -4.83 -18.69 22.19
CA PHE A 98 -5.17 -19.93 21.51
C PHE A 98 -3.99 -20.47 20.73
N LYS A 99 -3.91 -21.79 20.58
CA LYS A 99 -2.95 -22.49 19.70
C LYS A 99 -3.59 -22.87 18.37
N ASP A 100 -4.88 -23.12 18.36
CA ASP A 100 -5.69 -23.38 17.16
C ASP A 100 -6.57 -22.16 16.86
N TYR A 101 -6.46 -21.63 15.65
CA TYR A 101 -7.25 -20.48 15.21
C TYR A 101 -8.75 -20.76 15.16
N ARG A 102 -9.15 -22.03 15.05
CA ARG A 102 -10.56 -22.42 15.01
C ARG A 102 -11.25 -22.13 16.34
N GLU A 103 -10.56 -22.36 17.46
CA GLU A 103 -11.05 -22.00 18.80
C GLU A 103 -11.27 -20.48 18.94
N LEU A 104 -10.42 -19.67 18.28
CA LEU A 104 -10.60 -18.23 18.23
C LEU A 104 -11.80 -17.87 17.35
N LEU A 105 -12.01 -18.52 16.22
CA LEU A 105 -13.15 -18.28 15.32
C LEU A 105 -14.49 -18.64 15.95
N ASP A 106 -14.54 -19.63 16.85
CA ASP A 106 -15.74 -20.07 17.55
C ASP A 106 -16.23 -19.04 18.59
N ARG A 107 -15.40 -18.07 18.96
CA ARG A 107 -15.76 -17.03 19.94
C ARG A 107 -16.83 -16.09 19.38
N LYS A 108 -17.88 -15.90 20.16
CA LYS A 108 -19.01 -14.99 19.81
C LYS A 108 -18.71 -13.52 20.09
N ASP A 109 -17.72 -13.26 20.94
CA ASP A 109 -17.27 -11.91 21.30
C ASP A 109 -16.12 -11.40 20.40
N VAL A 110 -15.85 -12.06 19.28
CA VAL A 110 -14.91 -11.63 18.23
C VAL A 110 -15.71 -11.29 16.98
N ASP A 111 -15.72 -10.03 16.58
CA ASP A 111 -16.39 -9.53 15.38
C ASP A 111 -15.52 -9.70 14.13
N ALA A 112 -14.23 -9.46 14.30
CA ALA A 112 -13.26 -9.41 13.21
C ALA A 112 -11.97 -10.16 13.54
N VAL A 113 -11.25 -10.62 12.52
CA VAL A 113 -9.94 -11.26 12.66
C VAL A 113 -8.91 -10.61 11.75
N LEU A 114 -7.68 -10.52 12.24
CA LEU A 114 -6.51 -10.03 11.52
C LEU A 114 -5.55 -11.21 11.32
N ILE A 115 -5.29 -11.56 10.07
CA ILE A 115 -4.47 -12.73 9.68
C ILE A 115 -3.09 -12.23 9.25
N ALA A 116 -2.05 -12.65 9.98
CA ALA A 116 -0.65 -12.32 9.70
C ALA A 116 0.26 -13.57 9.87
N THR A 117 -0.25 -14.69 9.42
CA THR A 117 0.42 -16.01 9.40
C THR A 117 1.40 -16.12 8.23
N PRO A 118 2.14 -17.25 8.07
CA PRO A 118 2.79 -17.58 6.81
C PRO A 118 1.80 -17.63 5.64
N LEU A 119 2.28 -17.27 4.43
CA LEU A 119 1.44 -17.07 3.23
C LEU A 119 0.54 -18.27 2.89
N PHE A 120 1.05 -19.48 3.00
CA PHE A 120 0.27 -20.69 2.68
C PHE A 120 -0.94 -20.92 3.58
N LEU A 121 -1.02 -20.22 4.72
CA LEU A 121 -2.15 -20.25 5.66
C LEU A 121 -3.16 -19.11 5.41
N HIS A 122 -2.85 -18.11 4.58
CA HIS A 122 -3.75 -16.99 4.33
C HIS A 122 -5.10 -17.44 3.77
N PHE A 123 -5.09 -18.25 2.70
CA PHE A 123 -6.32 -18.74 2.09
C PHE A 123 -7.18 -19.60 3.04
N PRO A 124 -6.67 -20.70 3.64
CA PRO A 124 -7.50 -21.53 4.51
C PRO A 124 -8.05 -20.79 5.72
N ILE A 125 -7.27 -19.90 6.35
CA ILE A 125 -7.75 -19.15 7.51
C ILE A 125 -8.77 -18.06 7.08
N THR A 126 -8.53 -17.37 5.96
CA THR A 126 -9.50 -16.39 5.43
C THR A 126 -10.83 -17.06 5.07
N ARG A 127 -10.79 -18.23 4.40
CA ARG A 127 -11.97 -19.03 4.11
C ARG A 127 -12.75 -19.36 5.39
N ASP A 128 -12.08 -19.94 6.38
CA ASP A 128 -12.73 -20.39 7.61
C ASP A 128 -13.25 -19.20 8.42
N SER A 129 -12.58 -18.06 8.37
CA SER A 129 -13.01 -16.81 9.00
C SER A 129 -14.31 -16.26 8.38
N LEU A 130 -14.40 -16.22 7.05
CA LEU A 130 -15.61 -15.80 6.34
C LEU A 130 -16.77 -16.76 6.61
N MET A 131 -16.52 -18.09 6.58
CA MET A 131 -17.54 -19.11 6.90
C MET A 131 -18.01 -19.01 8.36
N ALA A 132 -17.15 -18.62 9.29
CA ALA A 132 -17.51 -18.33 10.68
C ALA A 132 -18.22 -16.97 10.87
N GLY A 133 -18.48 -16.24 9.78
CA GLY A 133 -19.15 -14.95 9.80
C GLY A 133 -18.30 -13.78 10.29
N LYS A 134 -16.97 -13.93 10.35
CA LYS A 134 -16.06 -12.89 10.84
C LYS A 134 -15.69 -11.91 9.72
N HIS A 135 -15.65 -10.62 10.04
CA HIS A 135 -14.96 -9.64 9.20
C HIS A 135 -13.46 -9.97 9.22
N THR A 136 -12.78 -9.82 8.10
CA THR A 136 -11.42 -10.34 7.94
C THR A 136 -10.48 -9.31 7.35
N PHE A 137 -9.39 -9.06 8.03
CA PHE A 137 -8.20 -8.43 7.47
C PHE A 137 -7.17 -9.53 7.20
N CYS A 138 -6.68 -9.63 5.97
CA CYS A 138 -5.64 -10.60 5.60
C CYS A 138 -4.39 -9.85 5.10
N GLU A 139 -3.23 -10.21 5.61
CA GLU A 139 -1.96 -9.70 5.06
C GLU A 139 -1.79 -10.09 3.59
N LYS A 140 -0.98 -9.30 2.90
CA LYS A 140 -0.63 -9.53 1.50
C LYS A 140 0.47 -10.63 1.39
N SER A 141 0.53 -11.37 0.29
CA SER A 141 -0.50 -11.55 -0.72
C SER A 141 -1.62 -12.39 -0.13
N MET A 142 -2.86 -12.17 -0.57
CA MET A 142 -3.97 -12.93 0.02
C MET A 142 -3.89 -14.41 -0.29
N VAL A 143 -3.43 -14.74 -1.49
CA VAL A 143 -3.29 -16.10 -2.02
C VAL A 143 -2.07 -16.17 -2.94
N PHE A 144 -1.59 -17.37 -3.24
CA PHE A 144 -0.45 -17.55 -4.14
C PHE A 144 -0.59 -18.74 -5.10
N LYS A 145 -1.78 -19.32 -5.16
CA LYS A 145 -2.12 -20.41 -6.10
C LYS A 145 -3.33 -20.02 -6.95
N PRO A 146 -3.35 -20.39 -8.24
CA PRO A 146 -4.45 -20.01 -9.14
C PRO A 146 -5.83 -20.43 -8.66
N GLU A 147 -5.95 -21.66 -8.14
CA GLU A 147 -7.21 -22.19 -7.63
C GLU A 147 -7.74 -21.42 -6.41
N GLU A 148 -6.84 -20.87 -5.59
CA GLU A 148 -7.19 -20.06 -4.42
C GLU A 148 -7.77 -18.70 -4.83
N VAL A 149 -7.30 -18.12 -5.97
CA VAL A 149 -7.85 -16.86 -6.51
C VAL A 149 -9.34 -17.01 -6.85
N HIS A 150 -9.69 -18.06 -7.59
CA HIS A 150 -11.08 -18.31 -7.99
C HIS A 150 -11.95 -18.67 -6.79
N ALA A 151 -11.44 -19.52 -5.90
CA ALA A 151 -12.18 -19.96 -4.73
C ALA A 151 -12.45 -18.80 -3.75
N LEU A 152 -11.45 -17.93 -3.50
CA LEU A 152 -11.64 -16.80 -2.59
C LEU A 152 -12.58 -15.75 -3.18
N ARG A 153 -12.53 -15.50 -4.51
CA ARG A 153 -13.47 -14.60 -5.17
C ARG A 153 -14.92 -15.08 -5.05
N ALA A 154 -15.14 -16.38 -5.26
CA ALA A 154 -16.47 -16.97 -5.11
C ALA A 154 -16.97 -16.87 -3.65
N LEU A 155 -16.11 -17.22 -2.70
CA LEU A 155 -16.42 -17.19 -1.27
C LEU A 155 -16.72 -15.76 -0.77
N ALA A 156 -15.93 -14.77 -1.17
CA ALA A 156 -16.17 -13.38 -0.80
C ALA A 156 -17.48 -12.84 -1.36
N LYS A 157 -17.90 -13.31 -2.53
CA LYS A 157 -19.22 -12.99 -3.09
C LYS A 157 -20.35 -13.62 -2.30
N GLU A 158 -20.20 -14.88 -1.89
CA GLU A 158 -21.18 -15.60 -1.06
C GLU A 158 -21.31 -14.94 0.33
N HIS A 159 -20.18 -14.53 0.91
CA HIS A 159 -20.09 -13.88 2.22
C HIS A 159 -19.98 -12.35 2.12
N SER A 160 -20.71 -11.71 1.20
CA SER A 160 -20.60 -10.28 0.86
C SER A 160 -20.98 -9.31 1.99
N LYS A 161 -21.57 -9.80 3.09
CA LYS A 161 -21.84 -9.01 4.30
C LYS A 161 -20.59 -8.85 5.18
N GLN A 162 -19.63 -9.75 5.07
CA GLN A 162 -18.36 -9.65 5.79
C GLN A 162 -17.42 -8.71 5.04
N ILE A 163 -16.80 -7.82 5.78
CA ILE A 163 -15.72 -7.00 5.25
C ILE A 163 -14.48 -7.88 5.09
N LEU A 164 -13.89 -7.87 3.91
CA LEU A 164 -12.61 -8.49 3.62
C LEU A 164 -11.66 -7.42 3.09
N GLN A 165 -10.63 -7.09 3.87
CA GLN A 165 -9.60 -6.11 3.54
C GLN A 165 -8.23 -6.78 3.46
N VAL A 166 -7.40 -6.36 2.50
CA VAL A 166 -6.03 -6.85 2.34
C VAL A 166 -5.00 -5.85 2.88
N GLY A 167 -3.86 -6.36 3.36
CA GLY A 167 -2.78 -5.60 3.98
C GLY A 167 -1.91 -4.81 3.02
N LEU A 168 -2.49 -4.05 2.09
CA LEU A 168 -1.79 -3.18 1.13
C LEU A 168 -1.69 -1.75 1.67
N GLN A 169 -0.83 -1.55 2.66
CA GLN A 169 -0.75 -0.32 3.45
C GLN A 169 -0.40 0.94 2.64
N ARG A 170 0.27 0.83 1.48
CA ARG A 170 0.61 1.99 0.64
C ARG A 170 -0.61 2.75 0.16
N ARG A 171 -1.75 2.08 -0.03
CA ARG A 171 -3.04 2.71 -0.39
C ARG A 171 -3.60 3.63 0.70
N TYR A 172 -3.10 3.52 1.92
CA TYR A 172 -3.49 4.34 3.08
C TYR A 172 -2.46 5.43 3.40
N SER A 173 -1.34 5.47 2.69
CA SER A 173 -0.37 6.56 2.77
C SER A 173 -0.91 7.81 2.06
N ARG A 174 -0.87 8.92 2.77
CA ARG A 174 -1.29 10.23 2.23
C ARG A 174 -0.41 10.68 1.07
N PHE A 175 0.85 10.30 1.05
CA PHE A 175 1.76 10.54 -0.08
C PHE A 175 1.28 9.86 -1.35
N TYR A 176 1.05 8.56 -1.28
CA TYR A 176 0.58 7.82 -2.43
C TYR A 176 -0.79 8.30 -2.91
N GLN A 177 -1.67 8.70 -1.97
CA GLN A 177 -2.95 9.30 -2.30
C GLN A 177 -2.78 10.66 -3.03
N ALA A 178 -1.86 11.52 -2.56
CA ALA A 178 -1.55 12.78 -3.22
C ALA A 178 -0.97 12.56 -4.63
N VAL A 179 -0.08 11.59 -4.80
CA VAL A 179 0.47 11.25 -6.12
C VAL A 179 -0.63 10.71 -7.05
N LYS A 180 -1.54 9.87 -6.54
CA LYS A 180 -2.71 9.44 -7.31
C LYS A 180 -3.58 10.61 -7.74
N ASP A 181 -3.82 11.56 -6.86
CA ASP A 181 -4.52 12.81 -7.17
C ASP A 181 -3.80 13.64 -8.24
N MET A 182 -2.47 13.73 -8.19
CA MET A 182 -1.67 14.41 -9.21
C MET A 182 -1.87 13.77 -10.59
N ILE A 183 -1.88 12.43 -10.64
CA ILE A 183 -2.12 11.66 -11.88
C ILE A 183 -3.54 11.92 -12.39
N ASP A 184 -4.55 11.81 -11.54
CA ASP A 184 -5.96 11.94 -11.93
C ASP A 184 -6.32 13.36 -12.37
N LYS A 185 -5.64 14.36 -11.84
CA LYS A 185 -5.79 15.77 -12.22
C LYS A 185 -4.86 16.21 -13.36
N GLY A 186 -4.10 15.26 -13.94
CA GLY A 186 -3.24 15.49 -15.10
C GLY A 186 -2.02 16.36 -14.82
N VAL A 187 -1.58 16.47 -13.55
CA VAL A 187 -0.38 17.26 -13.17
C VAL A 187 0.88 16.68 -13.79
N LEU A 188 0.95 15.34 -13.92
CA LEU A 188 2.06 14.64 -14.56
C LEU A 188 1.88 14.49 -16.08
N GLY A 189 0.77 14.99 -16.65
CA GLY A 189 0.39 14.71 -18.02
C GLY A 189 -0.04 13.24 -18.20
N GLU A 190 0.30 12.64 -19.34
CA GLU A 190 0.07 11.22 -19.60
C GLU A 190 1.15 10.39 -18.93
N VAL A 191 0.79 9.57 -17.94
CA VAL A 191 1.74 8.65 -17.28
C VAL A 191 2.00 7.46 -18.19
N THR A 192 3.25 7.24 -18.54
CA THR A 192 3.66 6.22 -19.51
C THR A 192 4.52 5.13 -18.90
N HIS A 193 5.20 5.41 -17.78
CA HIS A 193 6.17 4.49 -17.23
C HIS A 193 6.28 4.60 -15.71
N MET A 194 6.55 3.47 -15.06
CA MET A 194 6.94 3.42 -13.67
C MET A 194 8.17 2.50 -13.52
N GLN A 195 9.14 2.95 -12.75
CA GLN A 195 10.23 2.12 -12.25
C GLN A 195 10.02 1.88 -10.78
N ALA A 196 10.17 0.65 -10.34
CA ALA A 196 10.02 0.29 -8.94
C ALA A 196 11.13 -0.68 -8.55
N GLN A 197 11.67 -0.49 -7.36
CA GLN A 197 12.73 -1.35 -6.86
C GLN A 197 12.59 -1.59 -5.37
N TRP A 198 12.98 -2.79 -4.94
CA TRP A 198 13.08 -3.11 -3.52
C TRP A 198 14.21 -4.09 -3.29
N HIS A 199 15.29 -3.59 -2.74
CA HIS A 199 16.44 -4.37 -2.37
C HIS A 199 16.53 -4.45 -0.85
N ARG A 200 16.93 -5.59 -0.33
CA ARG A 200 17.13 -5.74 1.11
C ARG A 200 18.20 -6.77 1.43
N ASN A 201 18.90 -6.52 2.51
CA ASN A 201 19.98 -7.34 3.05
C ASN A 201 19.77 -7.45 4.57
N PRO A 202 19.89 -8.61 5.19
CA PRO A 202 20.09 -9.96 4.65
C PRO A 202 18.81 -10.65 4.20
N GLY A 203 18.94 -11.83 3.58
CA GLY A 203 17.81 -12.71 3.28
C GLY A 203 17.06 -13.19 4.54
N TRP A 204 15.86 -13.75 4.36
CA TRP A 204 14.97 -14.13 5.46
C TRP A 204 15.32 -15.45 6.18
N LYS A 205 16.51 -16.00 5.95
CA LYS A 205 16.89 -17.26 6.58
C LYS A 205 17.01 -17.10 8.10
N MET A 206 16.27 -17.91 8.82
CA MET A 206 16.35 -18.00 10.28
C MET A 206 17.39 -19.05 10.72
N SER A 207 17.80 -18.97 11.98
CA SER A 207 18.76 -19.91 12.57
C SER A 207 18.37 -21.37 12.34
N PRO A 208 19.34 -22.28 12.23
CA PRO A 208 19.08 -23.69 12.07
C PRO A 208 18.23 -24.27 13.22
N TYR A 209 17.36 -25.19 12.88
CA TYR A 209 16.58 -25.98 13.82
C TYR A 209 17.05 -27.44 13.73
N ASN A 210 17.01 -28.16 14.84
CA ASN A 210 17.44 -29.55 14.88
C ASN A 210 16.52 -30.49 14.09
N ASN A 211 15.24 -30.13 13.96
CA ASN A 211 14.26 -30.89 13.19
C ASN A 211 14.13 -30.32 11.77
N PRO A 212 14.42 -31.10 10.69
CA PRO A 212 14.32 -30.62 9.31
C PRO A 212 12.92 -30.13 8.91
N ALA A 213 11.85 -30.73 9.45
CA ALA A 213 10.49 -30.29 9.17
C ALA A 213 10.19 -28.92 9.78
N GLU A 214 10.62 -28.69 11.02
CA GLU A 214 10.53 -27.37 11.67
C GLU A 214 11.42 -26.35 10.97
N GLN A 215 12.63 -26.75 10.55
CA GLN A 215 13.55 -25.91 9.79
C GLN A 215 12.85 -25.36 8.54
N LYS A 216 12.18 -26.21 7.76
CA LYS A 216 11.48 -25.81 6.54
C LYS A 216 10.29 -24.91 6.84
N LEU A 217 9.49 -25.26 7.85
CA LEU A 217 8.31 -24.47 8.22
C LEU A 217 8.68 -23.09 8.78
N LYS A 218 9.70 -22.99 9.63
CA LYS A 218 10.17 -21.70 10.19
C LYS A 218 10.80 -20.82 9.10
N ASN A 219 11.40 -21.40 8.07
CA ASN A 219 11.95 -20.72 6.90
C ASN A 219 10.99 -20.74 5.70
N TRP A 220 9.70 -20.77 5.91
CA TRP A 220 8.66 -20.93 4.90
C TRP A 220 8.83 -19.98 3.69
N ARG A 221 9.32 -18.74 3.91
CA ARG A 221 9.58 -17.77 2.86
C ARG A 221 10.58 -18.22 1.80
N LEU A 222 11.43 -19.19 2.15
CA LEU A 222 12.50 -19.69 1.28
C LEU A 222 12.04 -20.81 0.35
N TYR A 223 10.79 -21.27 0.48
CA TYR A 223 10.31 -22.45 -0.24
C TYR A 223 9.02 -22.16 -0.99
N LYS A 224 9.01 -22.49 -2.30
CA LYS A 224 7.84 -22.30 -3.21
C LYS A 224 6.58 -23.01 -2.74
N GLU A 225 6.72 -24.07 -1.95
CA GLU A 225 5.59 -24.80 -1.36
C GLU A 225 4.76 -23.90 -0.41
N TYR A 226 5.40 -22.93 0.24
CA TYR A 226 4.81 -22.10 1.30
C TYR A 226 4.75 -20.62 0.97
N SER A 227 5.45 -20.19 -0.07
CA SER A 227 5.67 -18.78 -0.38
C SER A 227 5.63 -18.53 -1.90
N ALA A 228 5.29 -17.32 -2.26
CA ALA A 228 5.44 -16.81 -3.63
C ALA A 228 6.80 -16.13 -3.87
N GLY A 229 7.78 -16.35 -2.99
CA GLY A 229 9.12 -15.80 -3.10
C GLY A 229 9.13 -14.27 -3.11
N MET A 230 10.14 -13.69 -3.74
CA MET A 230 10.31 -12.22 -3.80
C MET A 230 9.16 -11.51 -4.52
N ALA A 231 8.52 -12.16 -5.49
CA ALA A 231 7.34 -11.60 -6.15
C ALA A 231 6.23 -11.31 -5.13
N GLY A 232 5.91 -12.27 -4.25
CA GLY A 232 4.90 -12.10 -3.20
C GLY A 232 5.35 -11.22 -2.03
N GLU A 233 6.61 -11.35 -1.62
CA GLU A 233 7.08 -10.66 -0.42
C GLU A 233 7.40 -9.18 -0.66
N LEU A 234 7.91 -8.80 -1.83
CA LEU A 234 8.37 -7.45 -2.15
C LEU A 234 7.62 -6.83 -3.33
N ALA A 235 7.65 -7.48 -4.51
CA ALA A 235 7.13 -6.90 -5.74
C ALA A 235 5.61 -6.70 -5.72
N SER A 236 4.85 -7.46 -4.92
CA SER A 236 3.42 -7.27 -4.71
C SER A 236 3.07 -5.82 -4.35
N HIS A 237 3.81 -5.19 -3.47
CA HIS A 237 3.60 -3.79 -3.14
C HIS A 237 3.80 -2.84 -4.32
N GLN A 238 4.75 -3.14 -5.20
CA GLN A 238 5.07 -2.32 -6.37
C GLN A 238 4.01 -2.46 -7.45
N VAL A 239 3.54 -3.69 -7.67
CA VAL A 239 2.46 -3.97 -8.63
C VAL A 239 1.15 -3.36 -8.16
N ASP A 240 0.81 -3.49 -6.87
CA ASP A 240 -0.37 -2.84 -6.32
C ASP A 240 -0.36 -1.32 -6.52
N VAL A 241 0.79 -0.67 -6.31
CA VAL A 241 0.93 0.77 -6.59
C VAL A 241 0.72 1.05 -8.07
N ALA A 242 1.33 0.26 -8.97
CA ALA A 242 1.16 0.46 -10.41
C ALA A 242 -0.30 0.27 -10.84
N ASP A 243 -0.97 -0.80 -10.41
CA ASP A 243 -2.38 -1.07 -10.69
C ASP A 243 -3.26 0.09 -10.23
N TRP A 244 -2.98 0.63 -9.05
CA TRP A 244 -3.71 1.76 -8.51
C TRP A 244 -3.45 3.05 -9.30
N MET A 245 -2.17 3.38 -9.58
CA MET A 245 -1.79 4.59 -10.30
C MET A 245 -2.30 4.59 -11.73
N PHE A 246 -2.22 3.45 -12.41
CA PHE A 246 -2.71 3.30 -13.79
C PHE A 246 -4.21 3.03 -13.88
N GLY A 247 -4.85 2.64 -12.77
CA GLY A 247 -6.29 2.38 -12.71
C GLY A 247 -6.74 1.10 -13.42
N SER A 248 -5.83 0.15 -13.64
CA SER A 248 -6.10 -1.14 -14.29
C SER A 248 -5.07 -2.19 -13.86
N ALA A 249 -5.41 -3.46 -13.98
CA ALA A 249 -4.45 -4.54 -13.93
C ALA A 249 -3.60 -4.61 -15.22
N PRO A 250 -2.41 -5.22 -15.20
CA PRO A 250 -1.60 -5.41 -16.39
C PRO A 250 -2.26 -6.29 -17.44
N GLU A 251 -1.92 -6.09 -18.71
CA GLU A 251 -2.27 -7.02 -19.80
C GLU A 251 -1.36 -8.26 -19.81
N SER A 252 -0.08 -8.05 -19.47
CA SER A 252 0.92 -9.11 -19.50
C SER A 252 2.13 -8.77 -18.64
N VAL A 253 2.85 -9.82 -18.27
CA VAL A 253 4.14 -9.75 -17.57
C VAL A 253 5.17 -10.63 -18.28
N MET A 254 6.43 -10.20 -18.27
CA MET A 254 7.61 -10.98 -18.57
C MET A 254 8.68 -10.66 -17.53
N GLY A 255 9.60 -11.58 -17.30
CA GLY A 255 10.65 -11.37 -16.33
C GLY A 255 11.71 -12.44 -16.35
N VAL A 256 12.80 -12.14 -15.65
CA VAL A 256 13.90 -13.05 -15.37
C VAL A 256 14.15 -13.08 -13.88
N GLY A 257 14.56 -14.22 -13.40
CA GLY A 257 14.93 -14.38 -12.00
C GLY A 257 15.81 -15.60 -11.82
N ASP A 258 16.70 -15.57 -10.84
CA ASP A 258 17.63 -16.65 -10.59
C ASP A 258 18.17 -16.65 -9.16
N HIS A 259 18.96 -17.66 -8.83
CA HIS A 259 19.83 -17.71 -7.67
C HIS A 259 21.18 -17.08 -8.04
N SER A 260 21.31 -15.78 -7.80
CA SER A 260 22.49 -15.02 -8.19
C SER A 260 23.56 -14.99 -7.11
N PHE A 261 23.17 -15.09 -5.85
CA PHE A 261 24.07 -14.82 -4.73
C PHE A 261 23.90 -15.77 -3.53
N ILE A 262 22.70 -16.25 -3.22
CA ILE A 262 22.42 -17.03 -2.01
C ILE A 262 22.20 -18.51 -2.37
N PHE A 263 23.14 -19.36 -1.97
CA PHE A 263 23.10 -20.81 -2.22
C PHE A 263 22.96 -21.57 -0.89
N ASP A 264 21.85 -21.38 -0.19
CA ASP A 264 21.60 -21.88 1.15
C ASP A 264 20.53 -22.98 1.23
N GLY A 265 20.15 -23.54 0.08
CA GLY A 265 19.15 -24.61 -0.01
C GLY A 265 17.72 -24.10 -0.21
N ARG A 266 17.53 -22.79 -0.44
CA ARG A 266 16.24 -22.23 -0.86
C ARG A 266 15.90 -22.62 -2.28
N ASP A 267 14.60 -22.67 -2.58
CA ASP A 267 14.12 -22.90 -3.96
C ASP A 267 13.46 -21.64 -4.57
N ILE A 268 13.39 -20.54 -3.82
CA ILE A 268 12.98 -19.23 -4.33
C ILE A 268 14.18 -18.45 -4.85
N MET A 269 13.96 -17.67 -5.88
CA MET A 269 14.95 -16.78 -6.48
C MET A 269 15.39 -15.67 -5.50
N ASP A 270 16.64 -15.26 -5.56
CA ASP A 270 17.20 -14.17 -4.74
C ASP A 270 17.35 -12.86 -5.50
N ASN A 271 17.10 -12.88 -6.80
CA ASN A 271 17.09 -11.73 -7.69
C ASN A 271 16.02 -11.91 -8.76
N ILE A 272 15.12 -10.93 -8.91
CA ILE A 272 14.05 -10.94 -9.90
C ILE A 272 13.92 -9.58 -10.56
N GLN A 273 13.66 -9.59 -11.89
CA GLN A 273 13.36 -8.40 -12.66
C GLN A 273 12.15 -8.69 -13.56
N MET A 274 11.17 -7.81 -13.51
CA MET A 274 9.89 -8.01 -14.20
C MET A 274 9.48 -6.75 -14.93
N ILE A 275 8.86 -6.93 -16.11
CA ILE A 275 8.25 -5.87 -16.90
C ILE A 275 6.78 -6.20 -17.08
N TYR A 276 5.92 -5.32 -16.62
CA TYR A 276 4.47 -5.40 -16.80
C TYR A 276 4.05 -4.42 -17.88
N LYS A 277 3.20 -4.87 -18.79
CA LYS A 277 2.54 -4.00 -19.77
C LYS A 277 1.09 -3.76 -19.34
N TYR A 278 0.71 -2.51 -19.29
CA TYR A 278 -0.65 -2.08 -18.96
C TYR A 278 -1.43 -1.64 -20.20
N PRO A 279 -2.76 -1.74 -20.19
CA PRO A 279 -3.59 -1.15 -21.22
C PRO A 279 -3.47 0.38 -21.17
N ALA A 280 -3.59 1.02 -22.33
CA ALA A 280 -3.68 2.47 -22.40
C ALA A 280 -4.87 2.96 -21.60
N ARG A 281 -4.64 3.90 -20.68
CA ARG A 281 -5.70 4.45 -19.83
C ARG A 281 -6.67 5.30 -20.65
N ALA A 282 -7.99 5.09 -20.49
CA ALA A 282 -8.98 6.04 -20.95
C ALA A 282 -9.04 7.26 -20.02
N ASP A 283 -9.29 8.47 -20.55
CA ASP A 283 -9.59 9.60 -19.69
C ASP A 283 -10.87 9.29 -18.86
N GLY A 284 -10.96 9.85 -17.65
CA GLY A 284 -12.10 9.61 -16.76
C GLY A 284 -13.47 10.04 -17.32
N LYS A 285 -13.52 10.56 -18.56
CA LYS A 285 -14.73 10.94 -19.30
C LYS A 285 -15.07 9.95 -20.42
N GLY A 286 -14.28 8.88 -20.58
CA GLY A 286 -14.57 7.80 -21.53
C GLY A 286 -14.38 8.14 -23.01
N SER A 287 -13.94 9.34 -23.35
CA SER A 287 -13.92 9.84 -24.73
C SER A 287 -12.54 10.03 -25.34
N LYS A 288 -11.48 10.08 -24.53
CA LYS A 288 -10.10 10.16 -25.04
C LYS A 288 -9.26 9.03 -24.48
N LYS A 289 -8.72 8.22 -25.36
CA LYS A 289 -7.57 7.38 -25.03
C LYS A 289 -6.35 8.28 -24.88
N PHE A 290 -5.44 7.93 -23.97
CA PHE A 290 -4.12 8.55 -23.99
C PHE A 290 -3.54 8.41 -25.40
N SER A 291 -2.78 9.40 -25.83
CA SER A 291 -2.04 9.32 -27.08
C SER A 291 -0.94 8.26 -27.03
N CYS A 292 -0.48 7.89 -25.84
CA CYS A 292 0.46 6.79 -25.67
C CYS A 292 -0.26 5.45 -25.68
N SER A 293 0.21 4.54 -26.53
CA SER A 293 -0.31 3.17 -26.64
C SER A 293 0.44 2.18 -25.73
N TYR A 294 1.40 2.65 -24.93
CA TYR A 294 2.25 1.82 -24.13
C TYR A 294 2.43 2.41 -22.71
N ILE A 295 2.02 1.65 -21.72
CA ILE A 295 2.26 1.93 -20.31
C ILE A 295 2.97 0.71 -19.73
N SER A 296 4.06 0.91 -19.00
CA SER A 296 4.82 -0.18 -18.43
C SER A 296 5.32 0.10 -17.02
N THR A 297 5.56 -0.97 -16.29
CA THR A 297 6.23 -0.94 -15.00
C THR A 297 7.38 -1.91 -15.00
N ASN A 298 8.58 -1.43 -14.64
CA ASN A 298 9.69 -2.29 -14.29
C ASN A 298 9.70 -2.50 -12.78
N SER A 299 9.84 -3.74 -12.34
CA SER A 299 9.99 -4.09 -10.92
C SER A 299 11.25 -4.91 -10.75
N HIS A 300 12.15 -4.45 -9.88
CA HIS A 300 13.41 -5.11 -9.55
C HIS A 300 13.50 -5.35 -8.04
N CYS A 301 13.68 -6.60 -7.65
CA CYS A 301 13.83 -6.98 -6.24
C CYS A 301 15.04 -7.92 -6.08
N SER A 302 15.83 -7.72 -5.01
CA SER A 302 16.98 -8.58 -4.70
C SER A 302 17.27 -8.61 -3.19
N TYR A 303 18.09 -9.59 -2.77
CA TYR A 303 18.61 -9.68 -1.41
C TYR A 303 19.97 -9.00 -1.23
N PHE A 304 20.37 -8.11 -2.12
CA PHE A 304 21.61 -7.35 -2.06
C PHE A 304 21.36 -5.91 -2.57
N ASN A 305 22.41 -5.05 -2.50
CA ASN A 305 22.36 -3.64 -2.92
C ASN A 305 21.46 -2.72 -2.07
N SER A 306 21.00 -3.14 -0.90
CA SER A 306 20.14 -2.34 -0.03
C SER A 306 20.78 -1.08 0.55
N THR A 307 22.12 -0.95 0.47
CA THR A 307 22.86 0.20 1.00
C THR A 307 23.00 1.34 0.00
N ARG A 308 22.76 1.10 -1.29
CA ARG A 308 22.98 2.09 -2.36
C ARG A 308 21.76 2.38 -3.19
N THR A 309 20.75 1.55 -3.11
CA THR A 309 19.51 1.69 -3.87
C THR A 309 18.37 1.93 -2.90
N GLU A 310 17.76 3.08 -3.02
CA GLU A 310 16.54 3.36 -2.31
C GLU A 310 15.42 2.47 -2.84
N PHE A 311 14.51 2.05 -1.99
CA PHE A 311 13.32 1.33 -2.42
C PHE A 311 12.15 2.30 -2.52
N GLY A 312 11.38 2.14 -3.57
CA GLY A 312 10.25 3.02 -3.89
C GLY A 312 9.91 2.96 -5.37
N GLU A 313 9.25 3.99 -5.82
CA GLU A 313 8.76 4.11 -7.19
C GLU A 313 9.13 5.45 -7.81
N LEU A 314 9.52 5.41 -9.08
CA LEU A 314 9.62 6.57 -9.97
C LEU A 314 8.52 6.48 -11.02
N ILE A 315 7.55 7.39 -10.94
CA ILE A 315 6.40 7.46 -11.84
C ILE A 315 6.64 8.59 -12.83
N MET A 316 6.65 8.28 -14.12
CA MET A 316 7.01 9.21 -15.20
C MET A 316 5.84 9.50 -16.12
N GLY A 317 5.57 10.78 -16.32
CA GLY A 317 4.56 11.30 -17.22
C GLY A 317 5.11 12.38 -18.15
N THR A 318 4.31 12.78 -19.14
CA THR A 318 4.71 13.74 -20.20
C THR A 318 4.89 15.17 -19.72
N ALA A 319 4.40 15.51 -18.52
CA ALA A 319 4.51 16.85 -17.94
C ALA A 319 5.31 16.86 -16.61
N GLY A 320 5.79 15.71 -16.17
CA GLY A 320 6.61 15.59 -14.96
C GLY A 320 6.68 14.18 -14.44
N SER A 321 7.54 13.98 -13.43
CA SER A 321 7.75 12.70 -12.76
C SER A 321 7.64 12.89 -11.25
N VAL A 322 7.27 11.82 -10.55
CA VAL A 322 7.31 11.77 -9.09
C VAL A 322 8.13 10.57 -8.66
N GLU A 323 9.12 10.82 -7.83
CA GLU A 323 9.88 9.79 -7.12
C GLU A 323 9.34 9.66 -5.70
N ILE A 324 8.98 8.44 -5.30
CA ILE A 324 8.52 8.12 -3.95
C ILE A 324 9.54 7.20 -3.31
N THR A 325 10.14 7.67 -2.21
CA THR A 325 11.02 6.87 -1.38
C THR A 325 10.20 6.34 -0.20
N VAL A 326 10.17 5.03 -0.03
CA VAL A 326 9.48 4.41 1.12
C VAL A 326 10.34 4.59 2.36
N GLY A 327 9.80 5.27 3.36
CA GLY A 327 10.47 5.47 4.64
C GLY A 327 10.53 4.21 5.50
N ASP A 328 11.35 4.27 6.52
CA ASP A 328 11.41 3.33 7.64
C ASP A 328 11.05 4.03 8.96
N ASP A 329 11.24 3.35 10.10
CA ASP A 329 10.95 3.91 11.42
C ASP A 329 11.79 5.16 11.76
N ASN A 330 12.92 5.39 11.08
CA ASN A 330 13.85 6.50 11.33
C ASN A 330 13.82 7.56 10.22
N ASN A 331 13.41 7.17 9.01
CA ASN A 331 13.40 8.03 7.84
C ASN A 331 11.98 8.10 7.29
N PRO A 332 11.33 9.27 7.29
CA PRO A 332 10.00 9.40 6.73
C PRO A 332 10.02 9.12 5.22
N ALA A 333 8.91 8.58 4.71
CA ALA A 333 8.71 8.50 3.27
C ALA A 333 8.81 9.90 2.67
N LEU A 334 9.39 10.00 1.49
CA LEU A 334 9.54 11.26 0.76
C LEU A 334 8.98 11.11 -0.66
N ALA A 335 8.19 12.08 -1.10
CA ALA A 335 7.79 12.18 -2.49
C ALA A 335 8.37 13.46 -3.08
N THR A 336 9.09 13.31 -4.19
CA THR A 336 9.74 14.42 -4.89
C THR A 336 9.17 14.56 -6.29
N TRP A 337 8.69 15.74 -6.63
CA TRP A 337 8.15 16.05 -7.94
C TRP A 337 9.18 16.75 -8.81
N PHE A 338 9.36 16.24 -10.03
CA PHE A 338 10.19 16.82 -11.07
C PHE A 338 9.27 17.26 -12.21
N ARG A 339 9.22 18.55 -12.45
CA ARG A 339 8.41 19.11 -13.54
C ARG A 339 9.19 19.01 -14.85
N GLU A 340 8.56 18.51 -15.91
CA GLU A 340 9.15 18.62 -17.25
C GLU A 340 9.14 20.08 -17.69
N PRO A 341 10.27 20.58 -18.23
CA PRO A 341 10.28 21.89 -18.85
C PRO A 341 9.33 21.89 -20.05
N THR A 342 8.53 22.92 -20.19
CA THR A 342 7.79 23.13 -21.44
C THR A 342 8.79 23.05 -22.59
N PRO A 343 8.57 22.22 -23.64
CA PRO A 343 9.47 22.15 -24.75
C PRO A 343 9.74 23.59 -25.23
N PRO A 344 11.01 24.00 -25.43
CA PRO A 344 11.27 25.32 -25.94
C PRO A 344 10.48 25.49 -27.23
N PRO A 345 9.80 26.64 -27.44
CA PRO A 345 9.13 26.89 -28.68
C PRO A 345 10.16 26.66 -29.79
N THR A 346 9.78 25.87 -30.80
CA THR A 346 10.65 25.37 -31.89
C THR A 346 11.72 26.41 -32.20
N VAL A 347 12.98 26.14 -31.84
CA VAL A 347 14.05 27.11 -31.91
C VAL A 347 14.37 27.32 -33.37
N THR A 348 13.78 28.38 -33.93
CA THR A 348 14.08 28.85 -35.28
C THR A 348 15.37 29.66 -35.35
N LYS A 349 16.09 29.84 -34.25
CA LYS A 349 17.42 30.49 -34.22
C LYS A 349 18.37 29.63 -33.37
N ALA A 350 19.46 29.23 -33.96
CA ALA A 350 20.57 28.57 -33.30
C ALA A 350 21.15 29.43 -32.16
N GLY A 351 20.55 29.33 -30.99
CA GLY A 351 21.20 29.73 -29.76
C GLY A 351 22.11 28.59 -29.34
N ALA A 352 23.32 28.86 -28.90
CA ALA A 352 24.30 27.88 -28.49
C ALA A 352 23.71 26.95 -27.41
N VAL A 353 23.30 25.80 -27.82
CA VAL A 353 22.97 24.69 -26.90
C VAL A 353 24.26 24.26 -26.24
N LYS A 354 24.37 24.40 -24.93
CA LYS A 354 25.50 23.83 -24.20
C LYS A 354 25.42 22.31 -24.33
N GLU A 355 26.25 21.76 -25.19
CA GLU A 355 26.41 20.32 -25.28
C GLU A 355 27.27 19.84 -24.11
N ASN A 356 26.75 18.98 -23.30
CA ASN A 356 27.52 18.24 -22.30
C ASN A 356 27.87 16.87 -22.86
N HIS A 357 29.14 16.58 -23.00
CA HIS A 357 29.63 15.28 -23.43
C HIS A 357 29.87 14.41 -22.21
N VAL A 358 29.09 13.35 -22.05
CA VAL A 358 29.29 12.33 -21.03
C VAL A 358 29.56 11.00 -21.71
N ALA A 359 30.73 10.41 -21.43
CA ALA A 359 31.15 9.12 -21.96
C ALA A 359 31.04 9.02 -23.50
N GLY A 360 31.35 10.10 -24.22
CA GLY A 360 31.32 10.12 -25.69
C GLY A 360 29.91 10.30 -26.31
N ALA A 361 28.86 10.40 -25.49
CA ALA A 361 27.52 10.72 -25.97
C ALA A 361 27.26 12.21 -25.92
N THR A 362 26.68 12.77 -26.96
CA THR A 362 26.21 14.15 -26.99
C THR A 362 24.86 14.22 -26.27
N MET A 363 24.83 14.81 -25.09
CA MET A 363 23.58 15.07 -24.38
C MET A 363 23.23 16.54 -24.51
N VAL A 364 22.06 16.84 -25.05
CA VAL A 364 21.46 18.16 -24.94
C VAL A 364 20.95 18.29 -23.50
N ALA A 365 21.66 19.02 -22.67
CA ALA A 365 21.21 19.34 -21.32
C ALA A 365 20.02 20.29 -21.40
N ALA A 366 18.81 19.75 -21.37
CA ALA A 366 17.69 20.48 -20.80
C ALA A 366 18.11 20.81 -19.35
N GLY A 367 18.18 22.10 -19.00
CA GLY A 367 18.71 22.51 -17.70
C GLY A 367 18.17 21.66 -16.59
N SER A 368 19.05 21.12 -15.74
CA SER A 368 18.72 20.21 -14.66
C SER A 368 17.70 20.89 -13.73
N GLN A 369 16.44 20.50 -13.85
CA GLN A 369 15.44 20.92 -12.88
C GLN A 369 15.66 20.11 -11.61
N LYS A 370 15.86 20.81 -10.51
CA LYS A 370 15.95 20.18 -9.19
C LYS A 370 14.57 19.66 -8.82
N GLY A 371 14.50 18.43 -8.37
CA GLY A 371 13.28 17.86 -7.82
C GLY A 371 12.81 18.65 -6.59
N VAL A 372 11.49 18.76 -6.44
CA VAL A 372 10.87 19.52 -5.36
C VAL A 372 10.08 18.56 -4.48
N PRO A 373 10.44 18.43 -3.20
CA PRO A 373 9.66 17.60 -2.27
C PRO A 373 8.20 18.04 -2.20
N ILE A 374 7.28 17.09 -2.25
CA ILE A 374 5.83 17.35 -2.23
C ILE A 374 5.36 17.68 -0.81
N LEU A 375 6.06 17.18 0.19
CA LEU A 375 5.72 17.42 1.59
C LEU A 375 6.61 18.45 2.22
N LEU A 376 5.96 19.32 2.97
CA LEU A 376 6.65 20.40 3.63
C LEU A 376 5.99 20.88 4.90
N GLU A 377 6.89 21.35 5.78
CA GLU A 377 6.56 22.11 6.95
C GLU A 377 5.71 23.37 6.61
N ARG A 378 5.00 23.85 7.61
CA ARG A 378 4.02 24.95 7.55
C ARG A 378 4.42 26.12 6.64
N ASP A 379 3.48 26.60 5.85
CA ASP A 379 3.56 27.73 4.90
C ASP A 379 3.82 29.09 5.57
N VAL A 380 4.81 29.21 6.44
CA VAL A 380 5.22 30.51 6.97
C VAL A 380 6.39 31.01 6.12
N ASN A 381 6.18 32.12 5.40
CA ASN A 381 7.26 32.80 4.70
C ASN A 381 8.21 33.41 5.71
N HIS A 382 9.42 32.90 5.83
CA HIS A 382 10.49 33.50 6.59
C HIS A 382 11.41 34.30 5.66
N PRO A 383 11.89 35.52 6.05
CA PRO A 383 12.79 36.35 5.23
C PRO A 383 14.09 35.62 4.85
N ASN A 384 14.47 34.58 5.58
CA ASN A 384 15.69 33.82 5.40
C ASN A 384 15.46 32.44 4.75
N ASP A 385 14.29 32.21 4.14
CA ASP A 385 14.04 30.96 3.45
C ASP A 385 15.06 30.71 2.35
N SER A 386 15.58 29.49 2.30
CA SER A 386 16.47 29.07 1.22
C SER A 386 15.73 29.05 -0.12
N PHE A 387 16.47 29.11 -1.23
CA PHE A 387 15.89 28.93 -2.57
C PHE A 387 15.04 27.64 -2.65
N LEU A 388 15.55 26.54 -2.11
CA LEU A 388 14.84 25.27 -2.07
C LEU A 388 13.51 25.38 -1.30
N THR A 389 13.50 26.04 -0.14
CA THR A 389 12.28 26.25 0.65
C THR A 389 11.22 27.04 -0.12
N ASN A 390 11.64 28.06 -0.87
CA ASN A 390 10.72 28.85 -1.69
C ASN A 390 10.15 28.06 -2.88
N GLU A 391 10.98 27.25 -3.55
CA GLU A 391 10.53 26.34 -4.61
C GLU A 391 9.50 25.31 -4.08
N MET A 392 9.75 24.79 -2.92
CA MET A 392 8.88 23.88 -2.22
C MET A 392 7.50 24.51 -1.94
N LYS A 393 7.46 25.72 -1.41
CA LYS A 393 6.22 26.50 -1.19
C LYS A 393 5.49 26.79 -2.51
N TYR A 394 6.23 27.04 -3.58
CA TYR A 394 5.64 27.20 -4.90
C TYR A 394 4.98 25.92 -5.40
N ALA A 395 5.64 24.78 -5.29
CA ALA A 395 5.09 23.50 -5.72
C ALA A 395 3.80 23.19 -4.98
N ARG A 396 3.76 23.39 -3.66
CA ARG A 396 2.55 23.18 -2.84
C ARG A 396 1.40 24.09 -3.30
N ARG A 397 1.64 25.38 -3.48
CA ARG A 397 0.62 26.32 -4.02
C ARG A 397 0.14 25.93 -5.41
N TYR A 398 1.06 25.50 -6.27
CA TYR A 398 0.70 25.00 -7.60
C TYR A 398 -0.19 23.76 -7.52
N LEU A 399 0.15 22.77 -6.70
CA LEU A 399 -0.65 21.57 -6.49
C LEU A 399 -2.03 21.91 -5.92
N TYR A 400 -2.12 22.81 -4.95
CA TYR A 400 -3.40 23.28 -4.44
C TYR A 400 -4.23 23.99 -5.52
N SER A 401 -3.63 24.79 -6.41
CA SER A 401 -4.35 25.40 -7.52
C SER A 401 -4.91 24.39 -8.51
N LYS A 402 -4.34 23.19 -8.57
CA LYS A 402 -4.84 22.04 -9.33
C LYS A 402 -5.80 21.15 -8.52
N GLY A 403 -6.11 21.53 -7.30
CA GLY A 403 -6.99 20.79 -6.40
C GLY A 403 -6.36 19.52 -5.82
N VAL A 404 -5.01 19.41 -5.84
CA VAL A 404 -4.28 18.34 -5.17
C VAL A 404 -4.01 18.76 -3.74
N LEU A 405 -4.59 18.03 -2.78
CA LEU A 405 -4.28 18.19 -1.37
C LEU A 405 -2.99 17.43 -1.06
N VAL A 406 -2.03 18.10 -0.45
CA VAL A 406 -0.76 17.50 0.01
C VAL A 406 -0.75 17.55 1.54
N PRO A 407 -1.34 16.55 2.20
CA PRO A 407 -1.38 16.50 3.65
C PRO A 407 -0.05 15.99 4.21
N GLU A 408 0.29 16.40 5.42
CA GLU A 408 1.40 15.81 6.18
C GLU A 408 1.12 14.33 6.48
N GLU A 409 2.13 13.47 6.37
CA GLU A 409 2.04 12.06 6.80
C GLU A 409 2.26 11.99 8.33
N GLY A 410 1.35 12.61 9.08
CA GLY A 410 1.44 12.70 10.54
C GLY A 410 1.13 11.40 11.29
N ARG A 411 0.72 10.33 10.56
CA ARG A 411 0.39 9.01 11.13
C ARG A 411 0.92 7.92 10.21
N ASN A 412 1.38 6.82 10.81
CA ASN A 412 1.81 5.66 10.05
C ASN A 412 0.64 5.11 9.20
N PRO A 413 0.85 4.81 7.90
CA PRO A 413 -0.18 4.24 7.03
C PRO A 413 -0.81 2.95 7.58
N VAL A 414 -0.08 2.19 8.39
CA VAL A 414 -0.61 0.98 9.06
C VAL A 414 -1.67 1.33 10.10
N ASP A 415 -1.52 2.43 10.84
CA ASP A 415 -2.55 2.90 11.78
C ASP A 415 -3.81 3.32 11.03
N ILE A 416 -3.64 4.08 9.95
CA ILE A 416 -4.76 4.53 9.10
C ILE A 416 -5.48 3.34 8.47
N GLN A 417 -4.74 2.33 8.01
CA GLN A 417 -5.28 1.10 7.44
C GLN A 417 -6.19 0.34 8.43
N PHE A 418 -5.78 0.22 9.69
CA PHE A 418 -6.59 -0.45 10.71
C PHE A 418 -7.80 0.38 11.14
N ASP A 419 -7.65 1.70 11.32
CA ASP A 419 -8.79 2.57 11.59
C ASP A 419 -9.84 2.43 10.48
N ARG A 420 -9.43 2.46 9.21
CA ARG A 420 -10.33 2.27 8.06
C ARG A 420 -10.96 0.89 8.02
N PHE A 421 -10.23 -0.16 8.39
CA PHE A 421 -10.79 -1.49 8.50
C PHE A 421 -11.93 -1.52 9.52
N PHE A 422 -11.71 -1.01 10.74
CA PHE A 422 -12.72 -0.98 11.77
C PHE A 422 -13.91 -0.05 11.42
N GLU A 423 -13.66 1.06 10.74
CA GLU A 423 -14.73 1.90 10.17
C GLU A 423 -15.59 1.14 9.16
N CYS A 424 -14.96 0.38 8.25
CA CYS A 424 -15.68 -0.44 7.27
C CYS A 424 -16.51 -1.53 7.96
N VAL A 425 -15.97 -2.19 8.99
CA VAL A 425 -16.71 -3.19 9.79
C VAL A 425 -17.97 -2.58 10.40
N LYS A 426 -17.90 -1.35 10.94
CA LYS A 426 -19.03 -0.67 11.56
C LYS A 426 -20.06 -0.15 10.57
N SER A 427 -19.61 0.38 9.43
CA SER A 427 -20.45 1.07 8.46
C SER A 427 -20.97 0.18 7.33
N GLY A 428 -20.34 -0.98 7.12
CA GLY A 428 -20.56 -1.81 5.92
C GLY A 428 -19.96 -1.21 4.65
N ALA A 429 -19.15 -0.14 4.76
CA ALA A 429 -18.50 0.48 3.60
C ALA A 429 -17.41 -0.43 3.02
N LYS A 430 -17.22 -0.35 1.72
CA LYS A 430 -16.19 -1.11 1.02
C LYS A 430 -14.79 -0.59 1.35
N PRO A 431 -13.83 -1.46 1.73
CA PRO A 431 -12.44 -1.04 1.97
C PRO A 431 -11.75 -0.54 0.69
N THR A 432 -10.80 0.39 0.85
CA THR A 432 -9.95 0.86 -0.26
C THR A 432 -9.11 -0.28 -0.86
N ALA A 433 -8.60 -1.17 0.00
CA ALA A 433 -7.91 -2.40 -0.39
C ALA A 433 -8.82 -3.60 -0.14
N ASP A 434 -9.84 -3.76 -0.97
CA ASP A 434 -10.80 -4.85 -0.87
C ASP A 434 -10.30 -6.17 -1.48
N VAL A 435 -11.15 -7.18 -1.49
CA VAL A 435 -10.83 -8.51 -2.02
C VAL A 435 -10.40 -8.47 -3.49
N GLU A 436 -11.04 -7.67 -4.35
CA GLU A 436 -10.68 -7.62 -5.78
C GLU A 436 -9.30 -6.98 -5.99
N VAL A 437 -8.97 -5.96 -5.20
CA VAL A 437 -7.62 -5.38 -5.16
C VAL A 437 -6.60 -6.43 -4.71
N GLY A 438 -6.88 -7.17 -3.63
CA GLY A 438 -5.98 -8.22 -3.14
C GLY A 438 -5.83 -9.39 -4.10
N LEU A 439 -6.89 -9.73 -4.84
CA LEU A 439 -6.84 -10.79 -5.85
C LEU A 439 -6.14 -10.34 -7.15
N ALA A 440 -6.21 -9.06 -7.50
CA ALA A 440 -5.42 -8.49 -8.60
C ALA A 440 -3.91 -8.57 -8.28
N ASP A 441 -3.51 -8.12 -7.08
CA ASP A 441 -2.14 -8.26 -6.58
C ASP A 441 -1.67 -9.72 -6.59
N SER A 442 -2.47 -10.63 -6.01
CA SER A 442 -2.14 -12.07 -5.98
C SER A 442 -2.02 -12.69 -7.37
N THR A 443 -2.89 -12.27 -8.31
CA THR A 443 -2.81 -12.68 -9.73
C THR A 443 -1.52 -12.23 -10.36
N ALA A 444 -1.14 -10.98 -10.16
CA ALA A 444 0.13 -10.45 -10.68
C ALA A 444 1.34 -11.23 -10.14
N VAL A 445 1.35 -11.54 -8.85
CA VAL A 445 2.40 -12.35 -8.20
C VAL A 445 2.50 -13.76 -8.81
N ILE A 446 1.37 -14.46 -8.97
CA ILE A 446 1.31 -15.81 -9.54
C ILE A 446 1.83 -15.81 -10.98
N LEU A 447 1.33 -14.89 -11.81
CA LEU A 447 1.70 -14.82 -13.22
C LEU A 447 3.15 -14.35 -13.43
N SER A 448 3.69 -13.56 -12.51
CA SER A 448 5.10 -13.16 -12.53
C SER A 448 6.03 -14.35 -12.26
N ASN A 449 5.73 -15.16 -11.25
CA ASN A 449 6.48 -16.39 -11.00
C ASN A 449 6.40 -17.33 -12.20
N MET A 450 5.21 -17.48 -12.79
CA MET A 450 5.01 -18.29 -13.99
C MET A 450 5.82 -17.76 -15.20
N ALA A 451 5.89 -16.44 -15.39
CA ALA A 451 6.66 -15.83 -16.47
C ALA A 451 8.16 -16.11 -16.34
N MET A 452 8.70 -15.98 -15.12
CA MET A 452 10.11 -16.27 -14.82
C MET A 452 10.43 -17.76 -14.91
N GLU A 453 9.56 -18.64 -14.39
CA GLU A 453 9.78 -20.08 -14.39
C GLU A 453 9.65 -20.71 -15.78
N GLN A 454 8.82 -20.14 -16.66
CA GLN A 454 8.59 -20.64 -18.01
C GLN A 454 9.38 -19.87 -19.08
N ASP A 455 10.16 -18.87 -18.67
CA ASP A 455 10.96 -18.01 -19.57
C ASP A 455 10.13 -17.49 -20.75
N ARG A 456 8.95 -16.97 -20.48
CA ARG A 456 8.04 -16.45 -21.50
C ARG A 456 7.20 -15.28 -21.03
N LYS A 457 6.65 -14.56 -21.98
CA LYS A 457 5.58 -13.60 -21.73
C LYS A 457 4.30 -14.33 -21.33
N VAL A 458 3.68 -13.88 -20.21
CA VAL A 458 2.44 -14.41 -19.67
C VAL A 458 1.37 -13.32 -19.74
N TYR A 459 0.17 -13.67 -20.21
CA TYR A 459 -0.95 -12.76 -20.29
C TYR A 459 -1.88 -12.92 -19.09
N PHE A 460 -2.41 -11.82 -18.59
CA PHE A 460 -3.25 -11.83 -17.38
C PHE A 460 -4.55 -12.62 -17.55
N ASN A 461 -5.10 -12.70 -18.77
CA ASN A 461 -6.26 -13.53 -19.06
C ASN A 461 -5.95 -15.05 -19.03
N GLU A 462 -4.69 -15.46 -18.93
CA GLU A 462 -4.36 -16.87 -18.71
C GLU A 462 -4.86 -17.35 -17.34
N MET A 463 -4.98 -16.45 -16.35
CA MET A 463 -5.55 -16.77 -15.04
C MET A 463 -6.97 -17.36 -15.16
N ASP A 464 -7.76 -16.93 -16.14
CA ASP A 464 -9.11 -17.44 -16.34
C ASP A 464 -9.16 -18.95 -16.67
N LYS A 465 -8.06 -19.51 -17.15
CA LYS A 465 -7.90 -20.93 -17.50
C LYS A 465 -7.20 -21.75 -16.41
N LEU A 466 -6.42 -21.07 -15.57
CA LEU A 466 -5.67 -21.71 -14.49
C LEU A 466 -6.59 -21.97 -13.29
N GLY A 467 -6.33 -23.03 -12.53
CA GLY A 467 -6.96 -23.26 -11.24
C GLY A 467 -8.47 -23.56 -11.24
N LYS A 468 -9.09 -23.89 -12.38
CA LYS A 468 -10.53 -24.22 -12.47
C LYS A 468 -10.90 -25.62 -11.91
N GLY A 469 -9.96 -26.37 -11.39
CA GLY A 469 -10.19 -27.65 -10.73
C GLY A 469 -10.64 -27.48 -9.27
N PRO A 470 -11.16 -28.56 -8.64
CA PRO A 470 -11.52 -28.52 -7.23
C PRO A 470 -10.30 -28.21 -6.36
N VAL A 471 -10.43 -27.22 -5.46
CA VAL A 471 -9.38 -26.88 -4.48
C VAL A 471 -9.09 -28.11 -3.61
N SER A 472 -7.85 -28.58 -3.64
CA SER A 472 -7.42 -29.73 -2.84
C SER A 472 -7.62 -29.47 -1.35
N LYS A 473 -8.37 -30.34 -0.66
CA LYS A 473 -8.61 -30.28 0.79
C LYS A 473 -7.38 -30.65 1.64
N THR A 474 -6.23 -30.87 1.01
CA THR A 474 -5.12 -31.65 1.60
C THR A 474 -4.23 -30.90 2.59
N ASN A 475 -4.27 -29.59 2.73
CA ASN A 475 -3.30 -28.86 3.57
C ASN A 475 -3.79 -28.45 4.97
N ALA A 476 -5.05 -28.66 5.30
CA ALA A 476 -5.60 -28.27 6.61
C ALA A 476 -5.36 -29.29 7.75
N LYS A 477 -4.85 -30.49 7.45
CA LYS A 477 -4.63 -31.54 8.46
C LYS A 477 -3.19 -31.68 8.95
N LYS A 478 -2.24 -30.89 8.42
CA LYS A 478 -0.81 -30.99 8.78
C LYS A 478 -0.22 -29.70 9.36
N ALA A 479 -1.02 -28.72 9.70
CA ALA A 479 -0.57 -27.49 10.38
C ALA A 479 -1.13 -27.45 11.82
#